data_2a199df7c9a8f04ccc14ee5b5159526d
#
_entry.id   2a199df7c9a8f04ccc14ee5b5159526d
#
_cell.length_a   1.000
_cell.length_b   1.000
_cell.length_c   1.000
_cell.angle_alpha   90.00
_cell.angle_beta   90.00
_cell.angle_gamma   90.00
#
_symmetry.space_group_name_H-M   'P 1'
#
loop_
_entity.id
_entity.type
_entity.pdbx_description
1 polymer ?
#
loop_
_entity_poly.entity_id
_entity_poly.type
_entity_poly.pdbx_seq_one_letter_code
_entity_poly.pdbx_strand_id
1 'polypeptide(L)'
;MVSVIRKWIVDQLMFGEFASYRDVCRKSVWVALKVSLVAYGLNLCAHFLLHAFGLMPYSLGSALIIATALTPPITFVVSVAAYIAVGFAIHDLGVSRAEFEKLSRTDMLSGLANRRAFLEQFDGCEGDKAMLVIDLDRFKSVNDTYGHMTGDEVIVKVGKMLATVFNDRCLCARIGGEEFAVFCRDMPFGEFMVLGELARRKIAGMRFATKDGEFSVTVSGGLARALPHEHFGEVFSRADKALYEAKSGGRDRIVICYETGDKTGQPERGRKVA
;
A
#
# COMPACT_ATOMS: atom_id res chain seq x y z
N MET A 1 -22.52 12.90 -7.38
CA MET A 1 -22.41 13.52 -8.72
C MET A 1 -20.99 14.03 -9.01
N VAL A 2 -20.39 14.85 -8.16
CA VAL A 2 -19.00 15.39 -8.36
C VAL A 2 -17.93 14.29 -8.50
N SER A 3 -18.00 13.23 -7.70
CA SER A 3 -17.03 12.11 -7.76
C SER A 3 -17.09 11.30 -9.06
N VAL A 4 -18.29 11.13 -9.61
CA VAL A 4 -18.49 10.41 -10.88
C VAL A 4 -17.97 11.25 -12.05
N ILE A 5 -18.25 12.55 -12.06
CA ILE A 5 -17.76 13.47 -13.08
C ILE A 5 -16.23 13.56 -13.01
N ARG A 6 -15.63 13.65 -11.81
CA ARG A 6 -14.19 13.66 -11.62
C ARG A 6 -13.55 12.38 -12.16
N LYS A 7 -14.11 11.21 -11.82
CA LYS A 7 -13.59 9.91 -12.30
C LYS A 7 -13.67 9.84 -13.82
N TRP A 8 -14.82 10.21 -14.41
CA TRP A 8 -15.01 10.24 -15.85
C TRP A 8 -14.00 11.17 -16.55
N ILE A 9 -13.77 12.40 -16.01
CA ILE A 9 -12.78 13.34 -16.55
C ILE A 9 -11.37 12.74 -16.50
N VAL A 10 -10.97 12.16 -15.37
CA VAL A 10 -9.65 11.52 -15.21
C VAL A 10 -9.48 10.37 -16.19
N ASP A 11 -10.50 9.52 -16.34
CA ASP A 11 -10.47 8.38 -17.25
C ASP A 11 -10.42 8.84 -18.74
N GLN A 12 -11.14 9.91 -19.10
CA GLN A 12 -11.13 10.47 -20.47
C GLN A 12 -9.81 11.19 -20.80
N LEU A 13 -9.23 11.87 -19.84
CA LEU A 13 -7.97 12.59 -20.00
C LEU A 13 -6.75 11.66 -19.87
N MET A 14 -6.96 10.39 -19.55
CA MET A 14 -5.90 9.39 -19.42
C MET A 14 -4.75 9.82 -18.48
N PHE A 15 -5.03 10.65 -17.47
CA PHE A 15 -4.07 11.02 -16.42
C PHE A 15 -3.81 9.89 -15.41
N GLY A 16 -3.95 8.62 -15.84
CA GLY A 16 -3.50 7.47 -15.11
C GLY A 16 -1.98 7.38 -15.08
N GLU A 17 -1.48 6.38 -14.40
CA GLU A 17 -0.05 6.09 -14.33
C GLU A 17 0.58 5.97 -15.72
N PHE A 18 1.67 6.71 -15.94
CA PHE A 18 2.45 6.63 -17.17
C PHE A 18 3.59 5.64 -16.97
N ALA A 19 3.59 4.56 -17.75
CA ALA A 19 4.61 3.53 -17.67
C ALA A 19 5.99 3.99 -18.21
N SER A 20 6.02 4.98 -19.09
CA SER A 20 7.25 5.51 -19.71
C SER A 20 7.01 6.84 -20.41
N TYR A 21 8.07 7.58 -20.71
CA TYR A 21 8.01 8.81 -21.55
C TYR A 21 7.37 8.57 -22.94
N ARG A 22 7.57 7.39 -23.54
CA ARG A 22 6.91 7.04 -24.80
C ARG A 22 5.39 6.89 -24.63
N ASP A 23 4.96 6.37 -23.51
CA ASP A 23 3.53 6.24 -23.18
C ASP A 23 2.89 7.62 -22.97
N VAL A 24 3.59 8.54 -22.29
CA VAL A 24 3.18 9.95 -22.17
C VAL A 24 2.97 10.56 -23.56
N CYS A 25 3.96 10.48 -24.45
CA CYS A 25 3.85 11.05 -25.79
C CYS A 25 2.67 10.46 -26.57
N ARG A 26 2.51 9.14 -26.55
CA ARG A 26 1.41 8.47 -27.26
C ARG A 26 0.03 8.91 -26.75
N LYS A 27 -0.14 8.92 -25.42
CA LYS A 27 -1.41 9.35 -24.80
C LYS A 27 -1.68 10.82 -25.05
N SER A 28 -0.66 11.68 -25.03
CA SER A 28 -0.78 13.11 -25.32
C SER A 28 -1.31 13.39 -26.72
N VAL A 29 -0.81 12.67 -27.73
CA VAL A 29 -1.30 12.80 -29.12
C VAL A 29 -2.78 12.41 -29.21
N TRP A 30 -3.19 11.29 -28.60
CA TRP A 30 -4.58 10.84 -28.62
C TRP A 30 -5.54 11.80 -27.94
N VAL A 31 -5.13 12.34 -26.77
CA VAL A 31 -5.96 13.32 -26.05
C VAL A 31 -6.03 14.63 -26.83
N ALA A 32 -4.92 15.11 -27.36
CA ALA A 32 -4.88 16.32 -28.17
C ALA A 32 -5.78 16.23 -29.40
N LEU A 33 -5.85 15.07 -30.06
CA LEU A 33 -6.76 14.85 -31.18
C LEU A 33 -8.23 15.00 -30.77
N LYS A 34 -8.62 14.41 -29.63
CA LYS A 34 -9.98 14.53 -29.09
C LYS A 34 -10.32 15.98 -28.72
N VAL A 35 -9.38 16.66 -28.04
CA VAL A 35 -9.55 18.07 -27.62
C VAL A 35 -9.68 18.98 -28.84
N SER A 36 -8.85 18.77 -29.87
CA SER A 36 -8.88 19.54 -31.11
C SER A 36 -10.23 19.36 -31.84
N LEU A 37 -10.77 18.14 -31.90
CA LEU A 37 -12.05 17.84 -32.52
C LEU A 37 -13.23 18.55 -31.77
N VAL A 38 -13.22 18.48 -30.44
CA VAL A 38 -14.23 19.14 -29.61
C VAL A 38 -14.15 20.66 -29.75
N ALA A 39 -12.93 21.22 -29.70
CA ALA A 39 -12.72 22.66 -29.85
C ALA A 39 -13.18 23.15 -31.22
N TYR A 40 -12.90 22.37 -32.28
CA TYR A 40 -13.38 22.70 -33.64
C TYR A 40 -14.90 22.66 -33.70
N GLY A 41 -15.56 21.66 -33.17
CA GLY A 41 -17.02 21.57 -33.12
C GLY A 41 -17.66 22.74 -32.38
N LEU A 42 -17.11 23.12 -31.22
CA LEU A 42 -17.59 24.30 -30.47
C LEU A 42 -17.38 25.60 -31.25
N ASN A 43 -16.25 25.75 -31.96
CA ASN A 43 -15.95 26.91 -32.78
C ASN A 43 -16.98 27.02 -33.94
N LEU A 44 -17.27 25.91 -34.64
CA LEU A 44 -18.30 25.90 -35.67
C LEU A 44 -19.68 26.29 -35.13
N CYS A 45 -20.08 25.68 -33.99
CA CYS A 45 -21.36 26.04 -33.34
C CYS A 45 -21.41 27.53 -33.00
N ALA A 46 -20.34 28.11 -32.50
CA ALA A 46 -20.28 29.55 -32.20
C ALA A 46 -20.45 30.41 -33.47
N HIS A 47 -19.83 30.05 -34.60
CA HIS A 47 -20.00 30.79 -35.85
C HIS A 47 -21.43 30.71 -36.40
N PHE A 48 -22.07 29.54 -36.36
CA PHE A 48 -23.46 29.38 -36.77
C PHE A 48 -24.39 30.18 -35.85
N LEU A 49 -24.15 30.20 -34.54
CA LEU A 49 -24.95 30.98 -33.60
C LEU A 49 -24.82 32.48 -33.85
N LEU A 50 -23.60 32.99 -34.01
CA LEU A 50 -23.34 34.40 -34.31
C LEU A 50 -23.99 34.83 -35.64
N HIS A 51 -23.98 33.95 -36.64
CA HIS A 51 -24.63 34.20 -37.94
C HIS A 51 -26.14 34.27 -37.77
N ALA A 52 -26.75 33.35 -37.03
CA ALA A 52 -28.19 33.32 -36.79
C ALA A 52 -28.70 34.60 -36.10
N PHE A 53 -27.90 35.21 -35.24
CA PHE A 53 -28.19 36.47 -34.55
C PHE A 53 -27.77 37.73 -35.34
N GLY A 54 -27.24 37.59 -36.56
CA GLY A 54 -26.82 38.73 -37.40
C GLY A 54 -25.59 39.47 -36.82
N LEU A 55 -24.82 38.86 -35.93
CA LEU A 55 -23.71 39.48 -35.23
C LEU A 55 -22.35 39.32 -35.95
N MET A 56 -22.33 38.70 -37.14
CA MET A 56 -21.09 38.51 -37.89
C MET A 56 -20.75 39.68 -38.80
N PRO A 57 -19.52 40.24 -38.72
CA PRO A 57 -19.07 41.37 -39.56
C PRO A 57 -18.63 40.93 -40.97
N TYR A 58 -18.58 39.65 -41.24
CA TYR A 58 -18.12 39.04 -42.52
C TYR A 58 -18.97 37.84 -42.89
N SER A 59 -18.80 37.30 -44.13
CA SER A 59 -19.58 36.19 -44.58
C SER A 59 -19.33 34.91 -43.79
N LEU A 60 -20.37 34.10 -43.58
CA LEU A 60 -20.28 32.80 -42.92
C LEU A 60 -19.26 31.90 -43.58
N GLY A 61 -19.18 31.88 -44.92
CA GLY A 61 -18.23 31.08 -45.67
C GLY A 61 -16.77 31.42 -45.35
N SER A 62 -16.41 32.70 -45.32
CA SER A 62 -15.07 33.15 -44.93
C SER A 62 -14.73 32.77 -43.47
N ALA A 63 -15.70 32.91 -42.54
CA ALA A 63 -15.55 32.50 -41.18
C ALA A 63 -15.24 31.02 -41.01
N LEU A 64 -15.99 30.16 -41.72
CA LEU A 64 -15.82 28.71 -41.66
C LEU A 64 -14.48 28.25 -42.26
N ILE A 65 -14.02 28.89 -43.36
CA ILE A 65 -12.70 28.60 -43.93
C ILE A 65 -11.60 28.91 -42.91
N ILE A 66 -11.62 30.08 -42.28
CA ILE A 66 -10.63 30.48 -41.27
C ILE A 66 -10.70 29.56 -40.04
N ALA A 67 -11.90 29.26 -39.57
CA ALA A 67 -12.12 28.35 -38.44
C ALA A 67 -11.56 26.96 -38.72
N THR A 68 -11.79 26.40 -39.90
CA THR A 68 -11.31 25.08 -40.31
C THR A 68 -9.78 25.05 -40.49
N ALA A 69 -9.20 26.12 -41.07
CA ALA A 69 -7.77 26.19 -41.31
C ALA A 69 -6.94 26.40 -40.05
N LEU A 70 -7.43 27.15 -39.08
CA LEU A 70 -6.66 27.58 -37.91
C LEU A 70 -6.98 26.80 -36.63
N THR A 71 -8.25 26.52 -36.35
CA THR A 71 -8.62 25.94 -35.06
C THR A 71 -8.05 24.53 -34.83
N PRO A 72 -8.19 23.54 -35.72
CA PRO A 72 -7.69 22.20 -35.46
C PRO A 72 -6.16 22.14 -35.29
N PRO A 73 -5.34 22.74 -36.17
CA PRO A 73 -3.88 22.63 -36.02
C PRO A 73 -3.36 23.38 -34.79
N ILE A 74 -3.90 24.57 -34.49
CA ILE A 74 -3.44 25.34 -33.33
C ILE A 74 -3.83 24.62 -32.03
N THR A 75 -5.09 24.19 -31.90
CA THR A 75 -5.55 23.47 -30.69
C THR A 75 -4.84 22.14 -30.52
N PHE A 76 -4.54 21.44 -31.62
CA PHE A 76 -3.76 20.20 -31.55
C PHE A 76 -2.34 20.45 -31.03
N VAL A 77 -1.60 21.38 -31.60
CA VAL A 77 -0.21 21.68 -31.17
C VAL A 77 -0.16 22.13 -29.71
N VAL A 78 -1.05 23.06 -29.32
CA VAL A 78 -1.10 23.56 -27.95
C VAL A 78 -1.47 22.44 -26.97
N SER A 79 -2.45 21.61 -27.33
CA SER A 79 -2.86 20.48 -26.49
C SER A 79 -1.74 19.45 -26.34
N VAL A 80 -1.06 19.06 -27.42
CA VAL A 80 0.08 18.13 -27.35
C VAL A 80 1.16 18.67 -26.41
N ALA A 81 1.56 19.94 -26.59
CA ALA A 81 2.59 20.55 -25.76
C ALA A 81 2.19 20.57 -24.27
N ALA A 82 0.95 20.98 -23.97
CA ALA A 82 0.45 21.04 -22.61
C ALA A 82 0.37 19.64 -21.95
N TYR A 83 -0.14 18.66 -22.67
CA TYR A 83 -0.25 17.28 -22.16
C TYR A 83 1.11 16.61 -21.97
N ILE A 84 2.07 16.83 -22.85
CA ILE A 84 3.44 16.34 -22.71
C ILE A 84 4.08 16.94 -21.45
N ALA A 85 4.01 18.26 -21.27
CA ALA A 85 4.59 18.92 -20.11
C ALA A 85 4.01 18.40 -18.78
N VAL A 86 2.68 18.31 -18.69
CA VAL A 86 2.00 17.77 -17.51
C VAL A 86 2.30 16.28 -17.33
N GLY A 87 2.28 15.50 -18.41
CA GLY A 87 2.54 14.06 -18.36
C GLY A 87 3.95 13.72 -17.91
N PHE A 88 4.95 14.47 -18.35
CA PHE A 88 6.33 14.32 -17.87
C PHE A 88 6.44 14.67 -16.39
N ALA A 89 5.85 15.78 -15.96
CA ALA A 89 5.86 16.15 -14.55
C ALA A 89 5.22 15.08 -13.65
N ILE A 90 4.10 14.48 -14.07
CA ILE A 90 3.44 13.39 -13.32
C ILE A 90 4.32 12.14 -13.31
N HIS A 91 4.93 11.78 -14.44
CA HIS A 91 5.83 10.62 -14.53
C HIS A 91 7.04 10.79 -13.62
N ASP A 92 7.72 11.93 -13.68
CA ASP A 92 8.91 12.22 -12.87
C ASP A 92 8.58 12.25 -11.36
N LEU A 93 7.43 12.81 -11.00
CA LEU A 93 6.94 12.78 -9.62
C LEU A 93 6.67 11.35 -9.16
N GLY A 94 6.09 10.51 -10.02
CA GLY A 94 5.87 9.09 -9.73
C GLY A 94 7.17 8.31 -9.52
N VAL A 95 8.17 8.53 -10.38
CA VAL A 95 9.51 7.91 -10.25
C VAL A 95 10.20 8.39 -8.97
N SER A 96 10.23 9.69 -8.71
CA SER A 96 10.84 10.26 -7.51
C SER A 96 10.18 9.74 -6.22
N ARG A 97 8.85 9.62 -6.22
CA ARG A 97 8.11 9.02 -5.10
C ARG A 97 8.48 7.55 -4.88
N ALA A 98 8.55 6.76 -5.95
CA ALA A 98 8.94 5.36 -5.87
C ALA A 98 10.38 5.17 -5.38
N GLU A 99 11.31 6.06 -5.76
CA GLU A 99 12.67 6.07 -5.24
C GLU A 99 12.71 6.45 -3.76
N PHE A 100 11.94 7.46 -3.36
CA PHE A 100 11.83 7.86 -1.94
C PHE A 100 11.26 6.72 -1.09
N GLU A 101 10.21 6.04 -1.56
CA GLU A 101 9.65 4.85 -0.90
C GLU A 101 10.66 3.71 -0.81
N LYS A 102 11.51 3.50 -1.84
CA LYS A 102 12.61 2.53 -1.78
C LYS A 102 13.70 2.91 -0.77
N LEU A 103 13.95 4.19 -0.57
CA LEU A 103 14.94 4.68 0.41
C LEU A 103 14.38 4.72 1.83
N SER A 104 13.07 4.78 1.98
CA SER A 104 12.41 4.76 3.30
C SER A 104 12.68 3.44 4.02
N ARG A 105 12.96 3.52 5.31
CA ARG A 105 13.13 2.36 6.22
C ARG A 105 11.91 2.12 7.10
N THR A 106 10.92 2.99 7.00
CA THR A 106 9.67 2.96 7.78
C THR A 106 8.45 2.67 6.92
N ASP A 107 7.49 1.94 7.47
CA ASP A 107 6.15 1.81 6.90
C ASP A 107 5.32 3.06 7.23
N MET A 108 4.83 3.74 6.21
CA MET A 108 4.16 5.03 6.34
C MET A 108 2.84 4.96 7.12
N LEU A 109 2.18 3.81 7.16
CA LEU A 109 0.91 3.65 7.86
C LEU A 109 1.12 3.33 9.34
N SER A 110 1.90 2.30 9.64
CA SER A 110 2.10 1.84 11.03
C SER A 110 3.16 2.64 11.79
N GLY A 111 4.07 3.33 11.11
CA GLY A 111 5.22 4.01 11.70
C GLY A 111 6.35 3.07 12.15
N LEU A 112 6.18 1.76 11.97
CA LEU A 112 7.20 0.74 12.28
C LEU A 112 8.24 0.66 11.16
N ALA A 113 9.28 -0.15 11.37
CA ALA A 113 10.18 -0.50 10.28
C ALA A 113 9.40 -1.18 9.14
N ASN A 114 9.82 -0.96 7.89
CA ASN A 114 9.28 -1.70 6.78
C ASN A 114 10.03 -3.03 6.59
N ARG A 115 9.50 -3.89 5.72
CA ARG A 115 10.08 -5.20 5.43
C ARG A 115 11.56 -5.12 5.06
N ARG A 116 11.96 -4.15 4.25
CA ARG A 116 13.34 -3.98 3.83
C ARG A 116 14.27 -3.69 5.01
N ALA A 117 13.91 -2.71 5.84
CA ALA A 117 14.69 -2.35 7.01
C ALA A 117 14.80 -3.52 7.99
N PHE A 118 13.74 -4.32 8.12
CA PHE A 118 13.73 -5.51 8.97
C PHE A 118 14.71 -6.57 8.49
N LEU A 119 14.68 -6.91 7.18
CA LEU A 119 15.61 -7.88 6.58
C LEU A 119 17.06 -7.43 6.76
N GLU A 120 17.36 -6.18 6.38
CA GLU A 120 18.72 -5.64 6.48
C GLU A 120 19.27 -5.69 7.91
N GLN A 121 18.44 -5.36 8.91
CA GLN A 121 18.86 -5.41 10.31
C GLN A 121 18.95 -6.83 10.84
N PHE A 122 18.05 -7.72 10.45
CA PHE A 122 18.07 -9.12 10.87
C PHE A 122 19.32 -9.84 10.36
N ASP A 123 19.61 -9.71 9.05
CA ASP A 123 20.76 -10.37 8.42
C ASP A 123 22.10 -9.71 8.80
N GLY A 124 22.09 -8.41 9.07
CA GLY A 124 23.28 -7.69 9.56
C GLY A 124 23.57 -7.87 11.05
N CYS A 125 22.74 -8.61 11.76
CA CYS A 125 22.86 -8.81 13.21
C CYS A 125 23.47 -10.17 13.52
N GLU A 126 24.56 -10.20 14.27
CA GLU A 126 25.17 -11.42 14.82
C GLU A 126 24.63 -11.71 16.22
N GLY A 127 24.81 -12.94 16.70
CA GLY A 127 24.38 -13.38 18.02
C GLY A 127 23.04 -14.13 18.04
N ASP A 128 22.56 -14.42 19.24
CA ASP A 128 21.30 -15.13 19.47
C ASP A 128 20.12 -14.23 19.04
N LYS A 129 19.33 -14.72 18.11
CA LYS A 129 18.14 -14.03 17.59
C LYS A 129 16.90 -14.90 17.69
N ALA A 130 15.76 -14.27 17.88
CA ALA A 130 14.47 -14.92 17.74
C ALA A 130 13.51 -14.01 16.96
N MET A 131 12.64 -14.62 16.18
CA MET A 131 11.67 -13.95 15.32
C MET A 131 10.25 -14.38 15.67
N LEU A 132 9.36 -13.41 15.76
CA LEU A 132 7.91 -13.60 15.86
C LEU A 132 7.26 -12.97 14.64
N VAL A 133 6.55 -13.78 13.85
CA VAL A 133 5.69 -13.32 12.76
C VAL A 133 4.26 -13.29 13.26
N ILE A 134 3.56 -12.20 13.04
CA ILE A 134 2.20 -11.92 13.54
C ILE A 134 1.32 -11.55 12.36
N ASP A 135 0.08 -12.04 12.38
CA ASP A 135 -0.93 -11.71 11.38
C ASP A 135 -2.27 -11.39 12.07
N LEU A 136 -2.94 -10.35 11.61
CA LEU A 136 -4.27 -9.96 12.10
C LEU A 136 -5.34 -10.96 11.67
N ASP A 137 -5.97 -11.57 12.64
CA ASP A 137 -7.00 -12.58 12.39
C ASP A 137 -8.22 -11.96 11.70
N ARG A 138 -8.61 -12.54 10.55
CA ARG A 138 -9.80 -12.14 9.78
C ARG A 138 -9.79 -10.65 9.36
N PHE A 139 -8.64 -10.07 9.11
CA PHE A 139 -8.52 -8.64 8.78
C PHE A 139 -9.30 -8.26 7.52
N LYS A 140 -9.38 -9.15 6.54
CA LYS A 140 -10.23 -8.94 5.36
C LYS A 140 -11.69 -8.70 5.77
N SER A 141 -12.22 -9.45 6.74
CA SER A 141 -13.58 -9.25 7.25
C SER A 141 -13.76 -7.87 7.91
N VAL A 142 -12.73 -7.36 8.58
CA VAL A 142 -12.76 -6.00 9.14
C VAL A 142 -12.89 -4.98 8.01
N ASN A 143 -12.08 -5.09 6.95
CA ASN A 143 -12.16 -4.20 5.80
C ASN A 143 -13.49 -4.28 5.07
N ASP A 144 -14.00 -5.49 4.87
CA ASP A 144 -15.26 -5.73 4.15
C ASP A 144 -16.47 -5.20 4.95
N THR A 145 -16.42 -5.25 6.28
CA THR A 145 -17.52 -4.84 7.16
C THR A 145 -17.46 -3.34 7.51
N TYR A 146 -16.28 -2.82 7.86
CA TYR A 146 -16.12 -1.48 8.41
C TYR A 146 -15.37 -0.51 7.49
N GLY A 147 -14.94 -0.98 6.32
CA GLY A 147 -14.21 -0.21 5.31
C GLY A 147 -12.72 -0.09 5.60
N HIS A 148 -11.96 0.24 4.54
CA HIS A 148 -10.50 0.31 4.58
C HIS A 148 -9.95 1.35 5.56
N MET A 149 -10.65 2.48 5.75
CA MET A 149 -10.22 3.49 6.74
C MET A 149 -10.19 2.95 8.17
N THR A 150 -11.16 2.11 8.53
CA THR A 150 -11.19 1.42 9.82
C THR A 150 -10.09 0.36 9.92
N GLY A 151 -9.84 -0.37 8.83
CA GLY A 151 -8.72 -1.30 8.75
C GLY A 151 -7.37 -0.61 8.93
N ASP A 152 -7.17 0.55 8.33
CA ASP A 152 -5.96 1.37 8.50
C ASP A 152 -5.79 1.81 9.97
N GLU A 153 -6.87 2.21 10.64
CA GLU A 153 -6.84 2.52 12.08
C GLU A 153 -6.42 1.32 12.93
N VAL A 154 -6.89 0.11 12.61
CA VAL A 154 -6.48 -1.13 13.26
C VAL A 154 -4.98 -1.35 13.10
N ILE A 155 -4.45 -1.25 11.89
CA ILE A 155 -3.00 -1.38 11.60
C ILE A 155 -2.18 -0.39 12.43
N VAL A 156 -2.58 0.89 12.47
CA VAL A 156 -1.89 1.93 13.24
C VAL A 156 -1.87 1.62 14.73
N LYS A 157 -3.02 1.23 15.31
CA LYS A 157 -3.13 0.94 16.74
C LYS A 157 -2.37 -0.32 17.13
N VAL A 158 -2.44 -1.38 16.31
CA VAL A 158 -1.68 -2.61 16.52
C VAL A 158 -0.18 -2.35 16.43
N GLY A 159 0.28 -1.60 15.42
CA GLY A 159 1.68 -1.20 15.30
C GLY A 159 2.19 -0.47 16.55
N LYS A 160 1.44 0.50 17.06
CA LYS A 160 1.76 1.23 18.30
C LYS A 160 1.80 0.30 19.53
N MET A 161 0.87 -0.66 19.62
CA MET A 161 0.85 -1.64 20.71
C MET A 161 2.10 -2.53 20.66
N LEU A 162 2.50 -3.03 19.49
CA LEU A 162 3.72 -3.81 19.32
C LEU A 162 4.96 -2.99 19.74
N ALA A 163 5.10 -1.75 19.24
CA ALA A 163 6.19 -0.87 19.64
C ALA A 163 6.24 -0.62 21.15
N THR A 164 5.08 -0.52 21.82
CA THR A 164 5.00 -0.32 23.26
C THR A 164 5.42 -1.56 24.06
N VAL A 165 5.02 -2.75 23.61
CA VAL A 165 5.31 -4.01 24.34
C VAL A 165 6.78 -4.40 24.17
N PHE A 166 7.31 -4.30 22.96
CA PHE A 166 8.67 -4.72 22.65
C PHE A 166 9.72 -3.63 22.87
N ASN A 167 9.28 -2.36 22.90
CA ASN A 167 10.10 -1.16 23.08
C ASN A 167 11.40 -1.16 22.24
N ASP A 168 12.45 -0.48 22.68
CA ASP A 168 13.73 -0.38 21.97
C ASP A 168 14.61 -1.67 22.05
N ARG A 169 14.13 -2.70 22.73
CA ARG A 169 14.85 -3.98 22.88
C ARG A 169 14.70 -4.89 21.65
N CYS A 170 13.66 -4.68 20.87
CA CYS A 170 13.36 -5.49 19.70
C CYS A 170 12.99 -4.59 18.51
N LEU A 171 13.27 -5.05 17.31
CA LEU A 171 12.80 -4.37 16.10
C LEU A 171 11.41 -4.88 15.73
N CYS A 172 10.45 -3.96 15.69
CA CYS A 172 9.11 -4.22 15.19
C CYS A 172 8.98 -3.69 13.75
N ALA A 173 8.38 -4.46 12.87
CA ALA A 173 8.16 -4.09 11.47
C ALA A 173 6.80 -4.51 10.97
N ARG A 174 6.30 -3.80 9.96
CA ARG A 174 5.21 -4.27 9.11
C ARG A 174 5.80 -4.84 7.84
N ILE A 175 5.56 -6.12 7.59
CA ILE A 175 6.19 -6.88 6.49
C ILE A 175 5.23 -7.20 5.34
N GLY A 176 3.94 -7.03 5.57
CA GLY A 176 2.85 -7.26 4.61
C GLY A 176 1.67 -6.34 4.88
N GLY A 177 0.55 -6.59 4.23
CA GLY A 177 -0.66 -5.79 4.39
C GLY A 177 -1.20 -5.79 5.82
N GLU A 178 -1.33 -6.98 6.42
CA GLU A 178 -1.84 -7.25 7.77
C GLU A 178 -0.83 -8.03 8.62
N GLU A 179 0.41 -8.15 8.11
CA GLU A 179 1.48 -8.94 8.70
C GLU A 179 2.53 -8.07 9.36
N PHE A 180 2.90 -8.43 10.59
CA PHE A 180 3.95 -7.81 11.35
C PHE A 180 5.04 -8.82 11.70
N ALA A 181 6.26 -8.35 11.89
CA ALA A 181 7.35 -9.16 12.40
C ALA A 181 8.08 -8.43 13.52
N VAL A 182 8.53 -9.19 14.50
CA VAL A 182 9.37 -8.68 15.59
C VAL A 182 10.58 -9.59 15.69
N PHE A 183 11.76 -9.03 15.78
CA PHE A 183 12.93 -9.79 16.23
C PHE A 183 13.63 -9.09 17.36
N CYS A 184 14.18 -9.90 18.27
CA CYS A 184 15.04 -9.45 19.36
C CYS A 184 16.41 -10.11 19.24
N ARG A 185 17.45 -9.37 19.63
CA ARG A 185 18.81 -9.84 19.77
C ARG A 185 19.15 -9.94 21.25
N ASP A 186 19.92 -10.95 21.58
CA ASP A 186 20.50 -11.15 22.92
C ASP A 186 19.44 -11.13 24.05
N MET A 187 18.22 -11.56 23.73
CA MET A 187 17.13 -11.72 24.69
C MET A 187 16.87 -13.20 24.95
N PRO A 188 16.72 -13.63 26.21
CA PRO A 188 16.33 -15.00 26.52
C PRO A 188 15.04 -15.39 25.77
N PHE A 189 15.05 -16.52 25.06
CA PHE A 189 13.92 -16.93 24.24
C PHE A 189 12.60 -17.01 25.01
N GLY A 190 12.65 -17.46 26.29
CA GLY A 190 11.48 -17.49 27.17
C GLY A 190 10.92 -16.11 27.46
N GLU A 191 11.78 -15.07 27.61
CA GLU A 191 11.34 -13.69 27.78
C GLU A 191 10.65 -13.17 26.51
N PHE A 192 11.22 -13.45 25.35
CA PHE A 192 10.62 -13.07 24.07
C PHE A 192 9.23 -13.71 23.86
N MET A 193 9.09 -14.99 24.26
CA MET A 193 7.78 -15.67 24.24
C MET A 193 6.75 -14.95 25.13
N VAL A 194 7.14 -14.55 26.35
CA VAL A 194 6.25 -13.85 27.28
C VAL A 194 5.83 -12.50 26.72
N LEU A 195 6.75 -11.76 26.10
CA LEU A 195 6.43 -10.49 25.43
C LEU A 195 5.48 -10.70 24.25
N GLY A 196 5.68 -11.73 23.46
CA GLY A 196 4.78 -12.10 22.36
C GLY A 196 3.37 -12.37 22.85
N GLU A 197 3.21 -13.19 23.89
CA GLU A 197 1.90 -13.51 24.46
C GLU A 197 1.26 -12.27 25.12
N LEU A 198 2.06 -11.40 25.74
CA LEU A 198 1.58 -10.13 26.28
C LEU A 198 1.04 -9.22 25.16
N ALA A 199 1.76 -9.12 24.03
CA ALA A 199 1.31 -8.36 22.87
C ALA A 199 -0.01 -8.90 22.33
N ARG A 200 -0.11 -10.23 22.14
CA ARG A 200 -1.36 -10.88 21.71
C ARG A 200 -2.53 -10.52 22.62
N ARG A 201 -2.38 -10.69 23.94
CA ARG A 201 -3.44 -10.40 24.93
C ARG A 201 -3.84 -8.92 24.92
N LYS A 202 -2.86 -8.02 24.84
CA LYS A 202 -3.15 -6.58 24.78
C LYS A 202 -3.91 -6.22 23.51
N ILE A 203 -3.53 -6.78 22.35
CA ILE A 203 -4.24 -6.57 21.08
C ILE A 203 -5.67 -7.12 21.17
N ALA A 204 -5.88 -8.32 21.66
CA ALA A 204 -7.21 -8.92 21.85
C ALA A 204 -8.11 -8.10 22.78
N GLY A 205 -7.51 -7.39 23.75
CA GLY A 205 -8.21 -6.48 24.65
C GLY A 205 -8.54 -5.10 24.08
N MET A 206 -8.04 -4.76 22.89
CA MET A 206 -8.32 -3.46 22.24
C MET A 206 -9.78 -3.38 21.79
N ARG A 207 -10.35 -2.18 21.88
CA ARG A 207 -11.69 -1.87 21.35
C ARG A 207 -11.58 -0.80 20.26
N PHE A 208 -12.29 -1.02 19.17
CA PHE A 208 -12.37 -0.11 18.05
C PHE A 208 -13.81 0.36 17.93
N ALA A 209 -14.03 1.66 18.07
CA ALA A 209 -15.35 2.27 17.99
C ALA A 209 -15.75 2.45 16.52
N THR A 210 -17.02 2.13 16.22
CA THR A 210 -17.65 2.40 14.93
C THR A 210 -19.00 3.08 15.15
N LYS A 211 -19.67 3.48 14.08
CA LYS A 211 -21.02 4.05 14.17
C LYS A 211 -22.05 3.04 14.69
N ASP A 212 -21.81 1.76 14.49
CA ASP A 212 -22.72 0.67 14.81
C ASP A 212 -22.35 -0.07 16.12
N GLY A 213 -21.32 0.42 16.83
CA GLY A 213 -20.86 -0.18 18.08
C GLY A 213 -19.34 -0.34 18.13
N GLU A 214 -18.88 -1.25 18.96
CA GLU A 214 -17.46 -1.56 19.13
C GLU A 214 -17.16 -2.98 18.64
N PHE A 215 -15.95 -3.17 18.10
CA PHE A 215 -15.42 -4.49 17.77
C PHE A 215 -14.01 -4.68 18.31
N SER A 216 -13.52 -5.90 18.31
CA SER A 216 -12.15 -6.25 18.67
C SER A 216 -11.51 -7.07 17.56
N VAL A 217 -10.18 -7.08 17.57
CA VAL A 217 -9.38 -7.94 16.67
C VAL A 217 -8.47 -8.82 17.50
N THR A 218 -8.11 -9.97 16.97
CA THR A 218 -7.09 -10.84 17.53
C THR A 218 -5.93 -11.00 16.55
N VAL A 219 -4.85 -11.56 17.03
CA VAL A 219 -3.68 -11.88 16.21
C VAL A 219 -3.26 -13.32 16.43
N SER A 220 -2.81 -13.95 15.38
CA SER A 220 -2.08 -15.21 15.44
C SER A 220 -0.60 -14.96 15.23
N GLY A 221 0.25 -15.71 15.89
CA GLY A 221 1.70 -15.55 15.76
C GLY A 221 2.42 -16.88 15.64
N GLY A 222 3.54 -16.86 14.91
CA GLY A 222 4.50 -17.95 14.83
C GLY A 222 5.86 -17.46 15.30
N LEU A 223 6.48 -18.22 16.22
CA LEU A 223 7.74 -17.85 16.87
C LEU A 223 8.80 -18.90 16.57
N ALA A 224 9.98 -18.43 16.13
CA ALA A 224 11.12 -19.27 15.84
C ALA A 224 12.42 -18.66 16.43
N ARG A 225 13.29 -19.52 16.98
CA ARG A 225 14.66 -19.14 17.33
C ARG A 225 15.53 -19.21 16.08
N ALA A 226 16.40 -18.23 15.87
CA ALA A 226 17.41 -18.30 14.84
C ALA A 226 18.61 -19.09 15.33
N LEU A 227 19.13 -19.98 14.48
CA LEU A 227 20.43 -20.61 14.69
C LEU A 227 21.55 -19.64 14.28
N PRO A 228 22.77 -19.84 14.81
CA PRO A 228 23.92 -19.10 14.35
C PRO A 228 24.06 -19.17 12.82
N HIS A 229 24.31 -18.03 12.18
CA HIS A 229 24.48 -17.86 10.73
C HIS A 229 23.24 -18.06 9.85
N GLU A 230 22.05 -18.30 10.44
CA GLU A 230 20.83 -18.33 9.65
C GLU A 230 20.40 -16.94 9.18
N HIS A 231 19.99 -16.88 7.92
CA HIS A 231 19.43 -15.70 7.29
C HIS A 231 17.92 -15.58 7.53
N PHE A 232 17.42 -14.37 7.34
CA PHE A 232 16.00 -14.05 7.50
C PHE A 232 15.06 -15.08 6.86
N GLY A 233 15.32 -15.52 5.61
CA GLY A 233 14.43 -16.40 4.87
C GLY A 233 14.19 -17.76 5.53
N GLU A 234 15.20 -18.32 6.17
CA GLU A 234 15.15 -19.63 6.85
C GLU A 234 14.34 -19.52 8.14
N VAL A 235 14.64 -18.51 8.96
CA VAL A 235 13.94 -18.27 10.23
C VAL A 235 12.50 -17.85 9.98
N PHE A 236 12.28 -17.00 8.99
CA PHE A 236 10.94 -16.58 8.57
C PHE A 236 10.09 -17.78 8.12
N SER A 237 10.64 -18.69 7.32
CA SER A 237 9.92 -19.89 6.87
C SER A 237 9.48 -20.78 8.04
N ARG A 238 10.28 -20.88 9.10
CA ARG A 238 9.89 -21.63 10.32
C ARG A 238 8.84 -20.89 11.13
N ALA A 239 8.98 -19.59 11.30
CA ALA A 239 7.98 -18.78 11.98
C ALA A 239 6.65 -18.76 11.23
N ASP A 240 6.66 -18.70 9.90
CA ASP A 240 5.47 -18.73 9.06
C ASP A 240 4.73 -20.08 9.15
N LYS A 241 5.44 -21.19 9.18
CA LYS A 241 4.85 -22.52 9.45
C LYS A 241 4.11 -22.54 10.80
N ALA A 242 4.76 -22.04 11.85
CA ALA A 242 4.14 -21.95 13.16
C ALA A 242 2.92 -21.00 13.17
N LEU A 243 2.98 -19.89 12.43
CA LEU A 243 1.84 -18.99 12.23
C LEU A 243 0.67 -19.70 11.53
N TYR A 244 0.96 -20.48 10.50
CA TYR A 244 -0.05 -21.29 9.83
C TYR A 244 -0.72 -22.29 10.81
N GLU A 245 0.05 -22.95 11.69
CA GLU A 245 -0.46 -23.80 12.74
C GLU A 245 -1.33 -23.03 13.75
N ALA A 246 -0.93 -21.80 14.12
CA ALA A 246 -1.72 -20.94 14.97
C ALA A 246 -3.08 -20.61 14.34
N LYS A 247 -3.09 -20.24 13.05
CA LYS A 247 -4.32 -19.94 12.30
C LYS A 247 -5.23 -21.17 12.16
N SER A 248 -4.68 -22.33 11.80
CA SER A 248 -5.43 -23.58 11.63
C SER A 248 -5.92 -24.15 12.96
N GLY A 249 -5.16 -23.95 14.05
CA GLY A 249 -5.50 -24.39 15.40
C GLY A 249 -6.62 -23.57 16.08
N GLY A 250 -7.22 -22.58 15.40
CA GLY A 250 -8.34 -21.78 15.94
C GLY A 250 -8.02 -20.31 16.17
N ARG A 251 -6.87 -19.82 15.70
CA ARG A 251 -6.44 -18.42 15.79
C ARG A 251 -6.21 -17.95 17.23
N ASP A 252 -5.98 -16.63 17.41
CA ASP A 252 -5.76 -15.96 18.69
C ASP A 252 -4.77 -16.70 19.60
N ARG A 253 -3.59 -17.03 19.04
CA ARG A 253 -2.53 -17.75 19.75
C ARG A 253 -1.16 -17.55 19.08
N ILE A 254 -0.13 -17.86 19.87
CA ILE A 254 1.24 -17.97 19.37
C ILE A 254 1.65 -19.43 19.42
N VAL A 255 2.20 -19.93 18.31
CA VAL A 255 2.78 -21.26 18.19
C VAL A 255 4.29 -21.11 18.03
N ILE A 256 5.05 -22.03 18.65
CA ILE A 256 6.50 -22.05 18.61
C ILE A 256 6.93 -23.14 17.66
N CYS A 257 7.80 -22.80 16.70
CA CYS A 257 8.51 -23.79 15.91
C CYS A 257 9.71 -24.29 16.71
N TYR A 258 9.65 -25.54 17.17
CA TYR A 258 10.80 -26.22 17.75
C TYR A 258 11.61 -26.86 16.62
N GLU A 259 12.93 -26.75 16.70
CA GLU A 259 13.81 -27.40 15.75
C GLU A 259 13.79 -28.93 15.95
N THR A 260 13.67 -29.65 14.85
CA THR A 260 13.81 -31.13 14.82
C THR A 260 15.30 -31.53 14.89
N GLY A 261 16.10 -30.86 15.69
CA GLY A 261 17.57 -31.06 15.77
C GLY A 261 18.11 -31.48 17.13
N ASP A 262 17.32 -31.37 18.19
CA ASP A 262 17.74 -31.83 19.51
C ASP A 262 17.41 -33.32 19.68
N LYS A 263 18.39 -34.18 19.34
CA LYS A 263 18.28 -35.65 19.51
C LYS A 263 18.30 -36.11 20.98
N THR A 264 18.16 -35.22 21.94
CA THR A 264 18.16 -35.49 23.37
C THR A 264 16.89 -35.09 24.12
N GLY A 265 15.73 -35.21 23.50
CA GLY A 265 14.46 -35.03 24.20
C GLY A 265 13.31 -35.54 23.35
N GLN A 266 12.53 -36.46 23.87
CA GLN A 266 11.33 -36.98 23.24
C GLN A 266 10.41 -35.86 22.76
N PRO A 267 9.69 -35.99 21.63
CA PRO A 267 8.73 -34.99 21.17
C PRO A 267 7.52 -34.95 22.12
N GLU A 268 7.53 -34.03 23.08
CA GLU A 268 6.27 -33.69 23.77
C GLU A 268 5.36 -32.97 22.77
N ARG A 269 4.34 -33.68 22.34
CA ARG A 269 3.21 -33.12 21.59
C ARG A 269 2.67 -31.90 22.33
N GLY A 270 2.68 -30.77 21.66
CA GLY A 270 1.85 -29.57 21.87
C GLY A 270 1.47 -29.26 23.31
N ARG A 271 2.34 -28.64 24.11
CA ARG A 271 1.91 -27.97 25.35
C ARG A 271 1.27 -26.64 24.99
N LYS A 272 -0.05 -26.58 25.13
CA LYS A 272 -0.80 -25.32 25.17
C LYS A 272 -0.31 -24.53 26.39
N VAL A 273 0.21 -23.33 26.15
CA VAL A 273 0.29 -22.35 27.23
C VAL A 273 -1.11 -21.73 27.35
N ALA A 274 -1.77 -22.01 28.45
CA ALA A 274 -3.11 -21.53 28.79
C ALA A 274 -3.09 -20.04 29.10
#